data_54613eeb15f1433e7ecb43420ddcfd84
#
_entry.id   54613eeb15f1433e7ecb43420ddcfd84
#
_cell.length_a   1.000
_cell.length_b   1.000
_cell.length_c   1.000
_cell.angle_alpha   90.00
_cell.angle_beta   90.00
_cell.angle_gamma   90.00
#
_symmetry.space_group_name_H-M   'P 1'
#
loop_
_entity.id
_entity.type
_entity.pdbx_description
1 polymer ?
#
loop_
_entity_poly.entity_id
_entity_poly.type
_entity_poly.pdbx_seq_one_letter_code
_entity_poly.pdbx_strand_id
1 'polypeptide(L)'
;YQSCPKGAIELEHGRARIDQTKCIKCGRCKEACSYQAIIKFLRPCQEACGMNAIGKDQYGRADIDYDKCVNCGQCLVNCPFGAIVDKGQIFQLIHAIKKGEKVIAIIAPAFWGQFGEKVTPGQILTAMKRLGFEGLEEVAVGADLCAVEEAEEFMEHVPARQPFMATSCCPAWSVMAKKEFPGFAPVSYTHLRAHETLSDL
;
A
#
# COMPACT_ATOMS: atom_id res chain seq x y z
N TYR A 1 -30.63 4.87 23.56
CA TYR A 1 -29.86 3.91 24.33
C TYR A 1 -30.33 2.48 24.10
N GLN A 2 -31.60 2.25 23.76
CA GLN A 2 -32.19 0.91 23.54
C GLN A 2 -31.51 0.12 22.41
N SER A 3 -30.87 0.77 21.45
CA SER A 3 -30.16 0.12 20.34
C SER A 3 -28.80 -0.48 20.74
N CYS A 4 -28.32 -0.24 21.96
CA CYS A 4 -27.05 -0.76 22.40
C CYS A 4 -27.14 -2.16 23.00
N PRO A 5 -26.59 -3.22 22.36
CA PRO A 5 -26.71 -4.59 22.87
C PRO A 5 -25.89 -4.85 24.15
N LYS A 6 -24.98 -3.94 24.50
CA LYS A 6 -24.14 -4.02 25.70
C LYS A 6 -24.51 -3.01 26.78
N GLY A 7 -25.61 -2.26 26.60
CA GLY A 7 -26.03 -1.26 27.56
C GLY A 7 -24.97 -0.16 27.83
N ALA A 8 -24.10 0.11 26.86
CA ALA A 8 -23.02 1.08 27.02
C ALA A 8 -23.47 2.53 26.85
N ILE A 9 -24.76 2.80 26.60
CA ILE A 9 -25.27 4.16 26.44
C ILE A 9 -26.14 4.50 27.65
N GLU A 10 -25.72 5.51 28.37
CA GLU A 10 -26.41 6.05 29.54
C GLU A 10 -26.88 7.48 29.25
N LEU A 11 -27.97 7.89 29.89
CA LEU A 11 -28.46 9.27 29.82
C LEU A 11 -28.06 10.00 31.10
N GLU A 12 -27.18 10.96 30.95
CA GLU A 12 -26.70 11.80 32.03
C GLU A 12 -27.18 13.24 31.77
N HIS A 13 -28.03 13.78 32.64
CA HIS A 13 -28.64 15.11 32.49
C HIS A 13 -29.30 15.35 31.11
N GLY A 14 -29.98 14.33 30.57
CA GLY A 14 -30.65 14.39 29.27
C GLY A 14 -29.72 14.28 28.06
N ARG A 15 -28.41 14.02 28.27
CA ARG A 15 -27.42 13.81 27.20
C ARG A 15 -26.98 12.36 27.16
N ALA A 16 -26.89 11.81 25.97
CA ALA A 16 -26.37 10.47 25.78
C ALA A 16 -24.85 10.43 25.99
N ARG A 17 -24.40 9.59 26.91
CA ARG A 17 -22.99 9.29 27.17
C ARG A 17 -22.70 7.84 26.83
N ILE A 18 -21.58 7.59 26.16
CA ILE A 18 -21.16 6.24 25.80
C ILE A 18 -20.02 5.82 26.74
N ASP A 19 -20.30 4.82 27.54
CA ASP A 19 -19.28 4.16 28.37
C ASP A 19 -18.33 3.37 27.46
N GLN A 20 -17.10 3.88 27.32
CA GLN A 20 -16.08 3.30 26.47
C GLN A 20 -15.57 1.94 26.95
N THR A 21 -15.78 1.61 28.23
CA THR A 21 -15.37 0.32 28.80
C THR A 21 -16.34 -0.80 28.45
N LYS A 22 -17.62 -0.47 28.30
CA LYS A 22 -18.68 -1.41 27.89
C LYS A 22 -18.90 -1.42 26.38
N CYS A 23 -18.46 -0.38 25.68
CA CYS A 23 -18.72 -0.19 24.26
C CYS A 23 -17.88 -1.11 23.36
N ILE A 24 -18.51 -2.00 22.63
CA ILE A 24 -17.88 -2.90 21.63
C ILE A 24 -17.72 -2.27 20.25
N LYS A 25 -18.01 -0.99 20.09
CA LYS A 25 -17.87 -0.20 18.85
C LYS A 25 -18.60 -0.77 17.63
N CYS A 26 -19.71 -1.50 17.82
CA CYS A 26 -20.48 -2.14 16.75
C CYS A 26 -21.17 -1.19 15.78
N GLY A 27 -21.36 0.09 16.13
CA GLY A 27 -21.98 1.10 15.25
C GLY A 27 -23.51 1.17 15.30
N ARG A 28 -24.24 0.20 15.85
CA ARG A 28 -25.71 0.15 15.88
C ARG A 28 -26.37 1.43 16.39
N CYS A 29 -25.80 2.06 17.40
CA CYS A 29 -26.29 3.31 17.95
C CYS A 29 -26.18 4.49 16.97
N LYS A 30 -25.13 4.51 16.14
CA LYS A 30 -24.97 5.50 15.06
C LYS A 30 -26.05 5.34 14.00
N GLU A 31 -26.29 4.10 13.56
CA GLU A 31 -27.30 3.76 12.55
C GLU A 31 -28.73 4.06 13.05
N ALA A 32 -28.99 3.77 14.33
CA ALA A 32 -30.29 4.00 14.94
C ALA A 32 -30.54 5.46 15.36
N CYS A 33 -29.56 6.35 15.25
CA CYS A 33 -29.70 7.75 15.67
C CYS A 33 -30.23 8.61 14.52
N SER A 34 -31.54 8.92 14.53
CA SER A 34 -32.16 9.79 13.55
C SER A 34 -31.60 11.22 13.53
N TYR A 35 -30.99 11.66 14.65
CA TYR A 35 -30.35 12.97 14.76
C TYR A 35 -28.89 13.00 14.33
N GLN A 36 -28.31 11.85 13.93
CA GLN A 36 -26.87 11.70 13.59
C GLN A 36 -25.92 12.25 14.65
N ALA A 37 -26.36 12.27 15.92
CA ALA A 37 -25.59 12.82 17.03
C ALA A 37 -24.45 11.91 17.50
N ILE A 38 -24.37 10.69 17.00
CA ILE A 38 -23.32 9.73 17.37
C ILE A 38 -22.31 9.62 16.23
N ILE A 39 -21.09 10.03 16.50
CA ILE A 39 -19.99 10.03 15.55
C ILE A 39 -19.04 8.88 15.87
N LYS A 40 -18.67 8.08 14.87
CA LYS A 40 -17.62 7.10 14.97
C LYS A 40 -16.32 7.73 14.45
N PHE A 41 -15.42 8.03 15.37
CA PHE A 41 -14.10 8.53 15.01
C PHE A 41 -13.19 7.35 14.65
N LEU A 42 -12.81 7.27 13.40
CA LEU A 42 -11.70 6.45 12.93
C LEU A 42 -10.50 7.36 12.64
N ARG A 43 -9.30 6.86 12.85
CA ARG A 43 -8.12 7.57 12.37
C ARG A 43 -8.07 7.51 10.85
N PRO A 44 -7.54 8.53 10.17
CA PRO A 44 -7.42 8.50 8.71
C PRO A 44 -6.72 7.24 8.19
N CYS A 45 -5.67 6.77 8.89
CA CYS A 45 -4.98 5.53 8.55
C CYS A 45 -5.86 4.27 8.68
N GLN A 46 -6.76 4.23 9.68
CA GLN A 46 -7.70 3.12 9.84
C GLN A 46 -8.81 3.14 8.79
N GLU A 47 -9.29 4.32 8.44
CA GLU A 47 -10.33 4.52 7.43
C GLU A 47 -9.81 4.20 6.02
N ALA A 48 -8.57 4.56 5.73
CA ALA A 48 -7.91 4.28 4.46
C ALA A 48 -7.47 2.81 4.30
N CYS A 49 -7.49 2.02 5.37
CA CYS A 49 -7.02 0.63 5.32
C CYS A 49 -8.11 -0.32 4.83
N GLY A 50 -8.10 -0.67 3.54
CA GLY A 50 -9.04 -1.63 2.95
C GLY A 50 -8.97 -3.04 3.56
N MET A 51 -7.83 -3.41 4.17
CA MET A 51 -7.61 -4.71 4.82
C MET A 51 -7.99 -4.72 6.30
N ASN A 52 -8.47 -3.62 6.86
CA ASN A 52 -8.72 -3.47 8.30
C ASN A 52 -7.56 -3.91 9.20
N ALA A 53 -6.33 -3.72 8.72
CA ALA A 53 -5.10 -4.15 9.39
C ALA A 53 -4.62 -3.18 10.49
N ILE A 54 -5.32 -2.05 10.73
CA ILE A 54 -4.86 -1.05 11.69
C ILE A 54 -5.76 -1.03 12.91
N GLY A 55 -5.22 -1.50 14.00
CA GLY A 55 -5.84 -1.53 15.32
C GLY A 55 -5.37 -0.42 16.25
N LYS A 56 -5.44 -0.70 17.53
CA LYS A 56 -4.92 0.12 18.63
C LYS A 56 -4.18 -0.77 19.60
N ASP A 57 -2.99 -0.35 19.99
CA ASP A 57 -2.25 -0.96 21.09
C ASP A 57 -2.86 -0.60 22.47
N GLN A 58 -2.26 -1.12 23.54
CA GLN A 58 -2.66 -0.86 24.92
C GLN A 58 -2.60 0.63 25.34
N TYR A 59 -1.80 1.43 24.66
CA TYR A 59 -1.67 2.87 24.87
C TYR A 59 -2.57 3.69 23.95
N GLY A 60 -3.40 3.02 23.15
CA GLY A 60 -4.28 3.67 22.18
C GLY A 60 -3.58 4.16 20.91
N ARG A 61 -2.30 3.82 20.65
CA ARG A 61 -1.59 4.18 19.42
C ARG A 61 -2.02 3.28 18.26
N ALA A 62 -1.75 3.69 17.03
CA ALA A 62 -1.99 2.84 15.87
C ALA A 62 -1.05 1.63 15.92
N ASP A 63 -1.63 0.46 15.76
CA ASP A 63 -0.93 -0.81 15.71
C ASP A 63 -1.28 -1.53 14.41
N ILE A 64 -0.26 -1.97 13.67
CA ILE A 64 -0.43 -2.61 12.36
C ILE A 64 -0.34 -4.12 12.53
N ASP A 65 -1.45 -4.79 12.24
CA ASP A 65 -1.52 -6.24 12.14
C ASP A 65 -0.87 -6.67 10.82
N TYR A 66 0.38 -7.13 10.87
CA TYR A 66 1.14 -7.52 9.70
C TYR A 66 0.63 -8.80 9.04
N ASP A 67 -0.14 -9.62 9.74
CA ASP A 67 -0.78 -10.80 9.14
C ASP A 67 -1.90 -10.40 8.17
N LYS A 68 -2.54 -9.25 8.42
CA LYS A 68 -3.54 -8.68 7.52
C LYS A 68 -2.95 -7.67 6.54
N CYS A 69 -1.89 -7.00 6.92
CA CYS A 69 -1.28 -5.94 6.11
C CYS A 69 -0.76 -6.49 4.78
N VAL A 70 -1.02 -5.76 3.70
CA VAL A 70 -0.53 -6.06 2.35
C VAL A 70 0.50 -5.03 1.85
N ASN A 71 1.00 -4.18 2.73
CA ASN A 71 2.02 -3.16 2.44
C ASN A 71 1.66 -2.17 1.32
N CYS A 72 0.37 -1.85 1.15
CA CYS A 72 -0.10 -0.96 0.09
C CYS A 72 0.24 0.53 0.29
N GLY A 73 0.69 0.94 1.48
CA GLY A 73 1.08 2.32 1.78
C GLY A 73 -0.07 3.32 2.03
N GLN A 74 -1.34 2.92 1.91
CA GLN A 74 -2.48 3.84 2.06
C GLN A 74 -2.51 4.54 3.43
N CYS A 75 -2.11 3.85 4.48
CA CYS A 75 -2.02 4.43 5.82
C CYS A 75 -0.95 5.52 5.94
N LEU A 76 0.14 5.40 5.18
CA LEU A 76 1.22 6.38 5.11
C LEU A 76 0.75 7.65 4.39
N VAL A 77 0.14 7.49 3.21
CA VAL A 77 -0.35 8.62 2.39
C VAL A 77 -1.45 9.40 3.10
N ASN A 78 -2.33 8.71 3.85
CA ASN A 78 -3.45 9.33 4.55
C ASN A 78 -3.12 9.78 5.99
N CYS A 79 -1.86 9.70 6.43
CA CYS A 79 -1.48 10.17 7.76
C CYS A 79 -1.11 11.65 7.74
N PRO A 80 -1.96 12.57 8.26
CA PRO A 80 -1.66 14.00 8.24
C PRO A 80 -0.53 14.41 9.18
N PHE A 81 -0.08 13.48 10.04
CA PHE A 81 0.96 13.73 11.04
C PHE A 81 2.31 13.13 10.67
N GLY A 82 2.43 12.42 9.55
CA GLY A 82 3.65 11.69 9.20
C GLY A 82 4.06 10.63 10.23
N ALA A 83 3.10 10.10 11.01
CA ALA A 83 3.36 9.14 12.08
C ALA A 83 3.63 7.72 11.56
N ILE A 84 3.33 7.46 10.30
CA ILE A 84 3.62 6.21 9.60
C ILE A 84 4.58 6.56 8.48
N VAL A 85 5.73 5.92 8.49
CA VAL A 85 6.80 6.13 7.51
C VAL A 85 7.20 4.79 6.90
N ASP A 86 7.73 4.83 5.70
CA ASP A 86 8.35 3.69 5.05
C ASP A 86 9.71 3.35 5.69
N LYS A 87 10.16 2.13 5.50
CA LYS A 87 11.49 1.70 5.90
C LYS A 87 12.47 1.99 4.75
N GLY A 88 12.80 3.27 4.57
CA GLY A 88 13.76 3.70 3.55
C GLY A 88 15.18 3.21 3.83
N GLN A 89 15.96 3.02 2.76
CA GLN A 89 17.36 2.59 2.81
C GLN A 89 18.34 3.70 2.44
N ILE A 90 17.96 4.96 2.66
CA ILE A 90 18.73 6.13 2.26
C ILE A 90 20.16 6.14 2.84
N PHE A 91 20.34 5.66 4.08
CA PHE A 91 21.67 5.62 4.71
C PHE A 91 22.59 4.60 4.04
N GLN A 92 22.07 3.43 3.68
CA GLN A 92 22.80 2.39 2.96
C GLN A 92 23.22 2.92 1.58
N LEU A 93 22.32 3.59 0.87
CA LEU A 93 22.61 4.22 -0.41
C LEU A 93 23.72 5.27 -0.32
N ILE A 94 23.61 6.21 0.62
CA ILE A 94 24.62 7.24 0.83
C ILE A 94 25.97 6.61 1.18
N HIS A 95 25.97 5.54 1.97
CA HIS A 95 27.20 4.85 2.38
C HIS A 95 27.87 4.16 1.19
N ALA A 96 27.10 3.47 0.34
CA ALA A 96 27.59 2.85 -0.89
C ALA A 96 28.23 3.87 -1.83
N ILE A 97 27.55 4.98 -2.10
CA ILE A 97 28.07 6.06 -2.94
C ILE A 97 29.34 6.65 -2.35
N LYS A 98 29.39 6.91 -1.02
CA LYS A 98 30.59 7.45 -0.36
C LYS A 98 31.79 6.50 -0.37
N LYS A 99 31.55 5.21 -0.40
CA LYS A 99 32.59 4.19 -0.57
C LYS A 99 33.10 4.07 -2.00
N GLY A 100 32.47 4.71 -2.95
CA GLY A 100 32.79 4.58 -4.38
C GLY A 100 32.30 3.28 -4.99
N GLU A 101 31.28 2.66 -4.40
CA GLU A 101 30.61 1.51 -4.98
C GLU A 101 29.80 1.94 -6.22
N LYS A 102 29.72 1.08 -7.22
CA LYS A 102 28.92 1.32 -8.41
C LYS A 102 27.44 1.21 -8.07
N VAL A 103 26.73 2.32 -8.13
CA VAL A 103 25.30 2.41 -7.84
C VAL A 103 24.57 2.85 -9.07
N ILE A 104 23.66 2.02 -9.59
CA ILE A 104 22.76 2.35 -10.70
C ILE A 104 21.37 2.60 -10.12
N ALA A 105 20.76 3.70 -10.52
CA ALA A 105 19.38 3.99 -10.15
C ALA A 105 18.42 3.33 -11.13
N ILE A 106 17.44 2.59 -10.64
CA ILE A 106 16.30 2.14 -11.42
C ILE A 106 15.08 2.99 -11.06
N ILE A 107 14.41 3.55 -12.06
CA ILE A 107 13.32 4.49 -11.86
C ILE A 107 12.03 4.04 -12.52
N ALA A 108 10.92 4.23 -11.81
CA ALA A 108 9.60 4.00 -12.37
C ALA A 108 9.17 5.15 -13.34
N PRO A 109 8.28 4.89 -14.31
CA PRO A 109 7.80 5.91 -15.24
C PRO A 109 7.23 7.17 -14.58
N ALA A 110 6.56 7.01 -13.42
CA ALA A 110 6.00 8.13 -12.66
C ALA A 110 7.06 9.10 -12.10
N PHE A 111 8.33 8.73 -12.09
CA PHE A 111 9.41 9.57 -11.59
C PHE A 111 9.65 10.82 -12.46
N TRP A 112 9.50 10.69 -13.78
CA TRP A 112 9.76 11.75 -14.73
C TRP A 112 8.92 13.00 -14.52
N GLY A 113 7.66 12.86 -14.14
CA GLY A 113 6.71 13.97 -13.97
C GLY A 113 6.78 14.70 -12.62
N GLN A 114 7.61 14.25 -11.67
CA GLN A 114 7.58 14.76 -10.29
C GLN A 114 8.28 16.10 -10.09
N PHE A 115 9.13 16.51 -11.01
CA PHE A 115 9.97 17.71 -10.89
C PHE A 115 9.43 18.93 -11.64
N GLY A 116 8.21 18.83 -12.18
CA GLY A 116 7.54 19.86 -12.95
C GLY A 116 7.86 19.82 -14.45
N GLU A 117 7.01 20.48 -15.24
CA GLU A 117 7.00 20.40 -16.71
C GLU A 117 8.27 20.90 -17.39
N LYS A 118 9.07 21.75 -16.72
CA LYS A 118 10.29 22.33 -17.26
C LYS A 118 11.53 21.45 -17.08
N VAL A 119 11.41 20.35 -16.32
CA VAL A 119 12.54 19.48 -16.05
C VAL A 119 12.55 18.34 -17.07
N THR A 120 13.62 18.30 -17.87
CA THR A 120 13.79 17.27 -18.90
C THR A 120 14.44 15.99 -18.34
N PRO A 121 14.22 14.83 -18.96
CA PRO A 121 14.91 13.58 -18.59
C PRO A 121 16.44 13.71 -18.54
N GLY A 122 17.04 14.45 -19.49
CA GLY A 122 18.49 14.69 -19.49
C GLY A 122 18.99 15.49 -18.29
N GLN A 123 18.18 16.42 -17.77
CA GLN A 123 18.50 17.13 -16.53
C GLN A 123 18.43 16.22 -15.31
N ILE A 124 17.45 15.32 -15.26
CA ILE A 124 17.32 14.34 -14.18
C ILE A 124 18.52 13.38 -14.21
N LEU A 125 18.86 12.83 -15.38
CA LEU A 125 20.04 11.99 -15.55
C LEU A 125 21.32 12.68 -15.07
N THR A 126 21.49 13.95 -15.44
CA THR A 126 22.64 14.74 -15.01
C THR A 126 22.65 14.96 -13.51
N ALA A 127 21.49 15.21 -12.90
CA ALA A 127 21.36 15.36 -11.45
C ALA A 127 21.71 14.07 -10.72
N MET A 128 21.23 12.92 -11.20
CA MET A 128 21.54 11.60 -10.62
C MET A 128 23.03 11.30 -10.67
N LYS A 129 23.70 11.57 -11.80
CA LYS A 129 25.16 11.45 -11.91
C LYS A 129 25.90 12.36 -10.93
N ARG A 130 25.44 13.60 -10.73
CA ARG A 130 26.02 14.53 -9.74
C ARG A 130 25.81 14.08 -8.30
N LEU A 131 24.77 13.33 -8.01
CA LEU A 131 24.51 12.70 -6.72
C LEU A 131 25.42 11.48 -6.46
N GLY A 132 26.11 10.98 -7.48
CA GLY A 132 27.06 9.88 -7.38
C GLY A 132 26.56 8.53 -7.92
N PHE A 133 25.42 8.52 -8.61
CA PHE A 133 24.99 7.33 -9.35
C PHE A 133 25.85 7.15 -10.62
N GLU A 134 26.23 5.92 -10.93
CA GLU A 134 26.95 5.60 -12.16
C GLU A 134 26.04 5.68 -13.40
N GLY A 135 24.80 5.21 -13.24
CA GLY A 135 23.80 5.20 -14.30
C GLY A 135 22.38 5.33 -13.79
N LEU A 136 21.46 5.37 -14.73
CA LEU A 136 20.02 5.40 -14.49
C LEU A 136 19.36 4.55 -15.57
N GLU A 137 18.54 3.57 -15.12
CA GLU A 137 17.80 2.66 -15.97
C GLU A 137 16.29 2.84 -15.75
N GLU A 138 15.52 2.72 -16.81
CA GLU A 138 14.08 2.85 -16.74
C GLU A 138 13.42 1.47 -16.51
N VAL A 139 12.66 1.32 -15.45
CA VAL A 139 11.87 0.11 -15.18
C VAL A 139 10.89 -0.20 -16.32
N ALA A 140 10.52 0.80 -17.12
CA ALA A 140 9.67 0.61 -18.31
C ALA A 140 10.25 -0.41 -19.29
N VAL A 141 11.57 -0.47 -19.47
CA VAL A 141 12.23 -1.46 -20.33
C VAL A 141 11.97 -2.87 -19.84
N GLY A 142 12.13 -3.09 -18.53
CA GLY A 142 11.79 -4.38 -17.92
C GLY A 142 10.30 -4.72 -18.01
N ALA A 143 9.43 -3.70 -17.92
CA ALA A 143 7.98 -3.90 -18.08
C ALA A 143 7.62 -4.33 -19.50
N ASP A 144 8.29 -3.81 -20.53
CA ASP A 144 8.08 -4.23 -21.92
C ASP A 144 8.50 -5.71 -22.12
N LEU A 145 9.62 -6.13 -21.53
CA LEU A 145 10.06 -7.54 -21.56
C LEU A 145 9.06 -8.44 -20.86
N CYS A 146 8.62 -8.08 -19.65
CA CYS A 146 7.58 -8.82 -18.92
C CYS A 146 6.29 -8.96 -19.75
N ALA A 147 5.88 -7.89 -20.43
CA ALA A 147 4.65 -7.92 -21.23
C ALA A 147 4.72 -8.92 -22.39
N VAL A 148 5.89 -9.10 -22.99
CA VAL A 148 6.08 -10.12 -24.04
C VAL A 148 5.95 -11.52 -23.47
N GLU A 149 6.63 -11.81 -22.36
CA GLU A 149 6.57 -13.14 -21.71
C GLU A 149 5.15 -13.46 -21.20
N GLU A 150 4.51 -12.50 -20.54
CA GLU A 150 3.13 -12.66 -20.06
C GLU A 150 2.14 -12.90 -21.22
N ALA A 151 2.36 -12.28 -22.38
CA ALA A 151 1.55 -12.52 -23.57
C ALA A 151 1.72 -13.93 -24.11
N GLU A 152 2.94 -14.45 -24.14
CA GLU A 152 3.24 -15.83 -24.55
C GLU A 152 2.58 -16.84 -23.60
N GLU A 153 2.72 -16.65 -22.29
CA GLU A 153 2.06 -17.47 -21.27
C GLU A 153 0.54 -17.41 -21.38
N PHE A 154 -0.02 -16.22 -21.62
CA PHE A 154 -1.46 -16.08 -21.85
C PHE A 154 -1.94 -16.93 -23.02
N MET A 155 -1.25 -16.85 -24.14
CA MET A 155 -1.61 -17.61 -25.35
C MET A 155 -1.48 -19.13 -25.16
N GLU A 156 -0.56 -19.58 -24.32
CA GLU A 156 -0.39 -21.00 -24.02
C GLU A 156 -1.44 -21.52 -23.03
N HIS A 157 -1.78 -20.72 -22.03
CA HIS A 157 -2.57 -21.19 -20.89
C HIS A 157 -4.06 -20.87 -20.97
N VAL A 158 -4.44 -19.78 -21.65
CA VAL A 158 -5.84 -19.33 -21.68
C VAL A 158 -6.46 -19.57 -23.06
N PRO A 159 -7.62 -20.23 -23.18
CA PRO A 159 -8.43 -20.83 -22.10
C PRO A 159 -8.08 -22.29 -21.78
N ALA A 160 -7.07 -22.85 -22.42
CA ALA A 160 -6.81 -24.29 -22.45
C ALA A 160 -6.56 -24.92 -21.06
N ARG A 161 -5.77 -24.23 -20.23
CA ARG A 161 -5.40 -24.70 -18.89
C ARG A 161 -6.12 -23.93 -17.76
N GLN A 162 -6.50 -22.70 -18.03
CA GLN A 162 -7.17 -21.83 -17.05
C GLN A 162 -8.12 -20.84 -17.74
N PRO A 163 -9.22 -20.40 -17.06
CA PRO A 163 -10.24 -19.56 -17.69
C PRO A 163 -9.78 -18.13 -17.95
N PHE A 164 -8.82 -17.64 -17.20
CA PHE A 164 -8.24 -16.30 -17.32
C PHE A 164 -6.85 -16.27 -16.69
N MET A 165 -6.10 -15.22 -16.93
CA MET A 165 -4.83 -14.92 -16.28
C MET A 165 -4.90 -13.54 -15.63
N ALA A 166 -4.39 -13.42 -14.42
CA ALA A 166 -4.28 -12.14 -13.70
C ALA A 166 -2.80 -11.86 -13.45
N THR A 167 -2.33 -10.72 -13.96
CA THR A 167 -0.94 -10.29 -13.79
C THR A 167 -0.85 -8.99 -13.00
N SER A 168 0.21 -8.80 -12.24
CA SER A 168 0.45 -7.55 -11.53
C SER A 168 1.91 -7.40 -11.12
N CYS A 169 2.49 -6.26 -11.45
CA CYS A 169 3.78 -5.81 -10.91
C CYS A 169 3.65 -5.27 -9.46
N CYS A 170 2.44 -5.17 -8.89
CA CYS A 170 2.20 -4.63 -7.56
C CYS A 170 2.21 -5.73 -6.49
N PRO A 171 3.24 -5.80 -5.60
CA PRO A 171 3.30 -6.80 -4.54
C PRO A 171 2.10 -6.74 -3.59
N ALA A 172 1.60 -5.54 -3.30
CA ALA A 172 0.44 -5.35 -2.44
C ALA A 172 -0.82 -5.99 -3.02
N TRP A 173 -1.05 -5.83 -4.33
CA TRP A 173 -2.15 -6.48 -5.03
C TRP A 173 -2.04 -8.01 -4.95
N SER A 174 -0.86 -8.54 -5.22
CA SER A 174 -0.61 -10.00 -5.20
C SER A 174 -0.84 -10.61 -3.82
N VAL A 175 -0.37 -9.94 -2.77
CA VAL A 175 -0.60 -10.38 -1.39
C VAL A 175 -2.08 -10.28 -1.03
N MET A 176 -2.77 -9.22 -1.43
CA MET A 176 -4.21 -9.04 -1.22
C MET A 176 -5.00 -10.14 -1.94
N ALA A 177 -4.70 -10.38 -3.22
CA ALA A 177 -5.38 -11.40 -4.00
C ALA A 177 -5.23 -12.80 -3.38
N LYS A 178 -4.03 -13.16 -2.92
CA LYS A 178 -3.77 -14.44 -2.25
C LYS A 178 -4.48 -14.57 -0.90
N LYS A 179 -4.64 -13.47 -0.16
CA LYS A 179 -5.30 -13.48 1.16
C LYS A 179 -6.83 -13.51 1.03
N GLU A 180 -7.38 -12.64 0.19
CA GLU A 180 -8.83 -12.46 0.08
C GLU A 180 -9.47 -13.41 -0.93
N PHE A 181 -8.71 -13.85 -1.92
CA PHE A 181 -9.20 -14.68 -3.02
C PHE A 181 -8.31 -15.91 -3.27
N PRO A 182 -8.09 -16.78 -2.28
CA PRO A 182 -7.16 -17.91 -2.41
C PRO A 182 -7.52 -18.88 -3.55
N GLY A 183 -8.80 -18.98 -3.90
CA GLY A 183 -9.26 -19.79 -5.03
C GLY A 183 -8.76 -19.32 -6.41
N PHE A 184 -8.37 -18.05 -6.53
CA PHE A 184 -7.80 -17.50 -7.76
C PHE A 184 -6.28 -17.38 -7.73
N ALA A 185 -5.63 -17.77 -6.64
CA ALA A 185 -4.18 -17.74 -6.54
C ALA A 185 -3.45 -18.52 -7.67
N PRO A 186 -3.95 -19.66 -8.15
CA PRO A 186 -3.31 -20.40 -9.25
C PRO A 186 -3.32 -19.69 -10.59
N VAL A 187 -4.25 -18.76 -10.83
CA VAL A 187 -4.36 -17.98 -12.08
C VAL A 187 -3.72 -16.59 -11.98
N SER A 188 -3.11 -16.29 -10.82
CA SER A 188 -2.44 -15.03 -10.56
C SER A 188 -0.93 -15.17 -10.76
N TYR A 189 -0.42 -14.57 -11.82
CA TYR A 189 1.01 -14.54 -12.14
C TYR A 189 1.68 -13.30 -11.55
N THR A 190 2.81 -13.54 -10.87
CA THR A 190 3.66 -12.49 -10.32
C THR A 190 5.13 -12.85 -10.44
N HIS A 191 5.47 -13.59 -11.50
CA HIS A 191 6.77 -14.23 -11.63
C HIS A 191 7.89 -13.23 -11.85
N LEU A 192 7.64 -12.24 -12.67
CA LEU A 192 8.64 -11.26 -13.06
C LEU A 192 8.16 -9.87 -12.68
N ARG A 193 8.98 -9.18 -11.92
CA ARG A 193 8.84 -7.74 -11.75
C ARG A 193 9.83 -7.06 -12.68
N ALA A 194 9.42 -5.97 -13.29
CA ALA A 194 10.24 -5.24 -14.24
C ALA A 194 11.67 -4.97 -13.78
N HIS A 195 11.87 -4.70 -12.47
CA HIS A 195 13.19 -4.47 -11.89
C HIS A 195 14.02 -5.75 -11.71
N GLU A 196 13.36 -6.91 -11.56
CA GLU A 196 14.05 -8.21 -11.50
C GLU A 196 14.58 -8.58 -12.87
N THR A 197 13.79 -8.36 -13.92
CA THR A 197 14.20 -8.59 -15.32
C THR A 197 15.39 -7.71 -15.72
N LEU A 198 15.46 -6.45 -15.25
CA LEU A 198 16.59 -5.56 -15.52
C LEU A 198 17.88 -5.96 -14.78
N SER A 199 17.79 -6.70 -13.67
CA SER A 199 18.98 -7.18 -12.96
C SER A 199 19.62 -8.41 -13.61
N ASP A 200 18.91 -9.05 -14.53
CA ASP A 200 19.39 -10.23 -15.26
C ASP A 200 20.05 -9.88 -16.60
N LEU A 201 20.01 -8.61 -17.02
CA LEU A 201 20.66 -8.03 -18.18
C LEU A 201 22.02 -7.40 -17.82
#